data_9e7049bb3a9d369e0c00e723a43fe85f
#
_entry.id   9e7049bb3a9d369e0c00e723a43fe85f
#
_cell.length_a   1.000
_cell.length_b   1.000
_cell.length_c   1.000
_cell.angle_alpha   90.00
_cell.angle_beta   90.00
_cell.angle_gamma   90.00
#
_symmetry.space_group_name_H-M   'P 1'
#
loop_
_entity.id
_entity.type
_entity.pdbx_description
1 polymer ?
#
loop_
_entity_poly.entity_id
_entity_poly.type
_entity_poly.pdbx_seq_one_letter_code
_entity_poly.pdbx_strand_id
1 'polypeptide(L)'
;MPLQGSSYLRLPRELVDKKAVLNIKNDDERCFVWSVLAALHPVHRKDHPENGYHYKKYVNELNLDGIEFPMKVSQIAKFERQNTAISVNVFGYEQKELFPVYITKEKKENHVNLLLIANNETRHYA
;
A
#
# COMPACT_ATOMS: atom_id res chain seq x y z
N MET A 1 -22.04 5.49 -3.66
CA MET A 1 -21.77 4.07 -3.49
C MET A 1 -20.48 3.88 -2.74
N PRO A 2 -20.44 3.02 -1.73
CA PRO A 2 -19.20 2.83 -1.01
C PRO A 2 -18.13 2.21 -1.93
N LEU A 3 -16.90 2.52 -1.63
CA LEU A 3 -15.80 1.93 -2.39
C LEU A 3 -15.76 0.42 -2.14
N GLN A 4 -15.66 -0.32 -3.21
CA GLN A 4 -15.51 -1.76 -3.13
C GLN A 4 -14.09 -2.11 -2.69
N GLY A 5 -13.96 -3.26 -2.09
CA GLY A 5 -12.68 -3.69 -1.60
C GLY A 5 -11.78 -4.37 -2.60
N SER A 6 -11.96 -4.09 -3.88
CA SER A 6 -11.04 -4.68 -4.85
C SER A 6 -9.63 -4.23 -4.55
N SER A 7 -8.76 -5.16 -4.30
CA SER A 7 -7.39 -4.85 -3.95
C SER A 7 -6.44 -4.83 -5.15
N TYR A 8 -6.93 -5.16 -6.33
CA TYR A 8 -6.08 -5.09 -7.51
C TYR A 8 -6.68 -4.20 -8.58
N LEU A 9 -6.04 -3.04 -8.79
CA LEU A 9 -6.32 -2.14 -9.90
C LEU A 9 -5.08 -2.09 -10.78
N ARG A 10 -5.29 -2.00 -12.10
CA ARG A 10 -4.18 -1.84 -13.00
C ARG A 10 -3.60 -0.43 -12.86
N LEU A 11 -2.29 -0.33 -12.64
CA LEU A 11 -1.62 0.96 -12.54
C LEU A 11 -1.63 1.69 -13.88
N PRO A 12 -1.63 3.04 -13.87
CA PRO A 12 -1.39 3.79 -15.09
C PRO A 12 -0.12 3.34 -15.76
N ARG A 13 -0.15 3.26 -17.08
CA ARG A 13 0.95 2.72 -17.85
C ARG A 13 2.26 3.45 -17.62
N GLU A 14 2.21 4.77 -17.49
CA GLU A 14 3.42 5.57 -17.26
C GLU A 14 4.11 5.22 -15.94
N LEU A 15 3.36 4.79 -14.93
CA LEU A 15 3.95 4.35 -13.67
C LEU A 15 4.58 2.96 -13.79
N VAL A 16 3.90 2.06 -14.52
CA VAL A 16 4.41 0.71 -14.75
C VAL A 16 5.69 0.77 -15.58
N ASP A 17 5.68 1.57 -16.64
CA ASP A 17 6.83 1.66 -17.56
C ASP A 17 8.06 2.23 -16.87
N LYS A 18 7.87 3.13 -15.90
CA LYS A 18 8.98 3.69 -15.13
C LYS A 18 9.46 2.77 -14.03
N LYS A 19 8.72 1.68 -13.77
CA LYS A 19 9.02 0.72 -12.70
C LYS A 19 9.20 1.41 -11.34
N ALA A 20 8.51 2.53 -11.15
CA ALA A 20 8.62 3.32 -9.94
C ALA A 20 7.75 2.78 -8.81
N VAL A 21 6.75 1.95 -9.14
CA VAL A 21 5.76 1.45 -8.19
C VAL A 21 5.60 -0.05 -8.36
N LEU A 22 5.57 -0.77 -7.24
CA LEU A 22 5.31 -2.20 -7.23
C LEU A 22 3.84 -2.46 -6.97
N ASN A 23 3.16 -3.07 -7.92
CA ASN A 23 1.74 -3.41 -7.82
C ASN A 23 1.60 -4.88 -7.48
N ILE A 24 1.29 -5.18 -6.22
CA ILE A 24 1.19 -6.56 -5.74
C ILE A 24 -0.13 -7.15 -6.20
N LYS A 25 -0.05 -8.32 -6.86
CA LYS A 25 -1.23 -9.06 -7.29
C LYS A 25 -1.81 -9.84 -6.12
N ASN A 26 -3.09 -9.61 -5.83
CA ASN A 26 -3.78 -10.30 -4.75
C ASN A 26 -5.27 -10.33 -5.03
N ASP A 27 -5.98 -11.22 -4.35
CA ASP A 27 -7.42 -11.44 -4.51
C ASP A 27 -8.24 -10.95 -3.32
N ASP A 28 -7.59 -10.31 -2.35
CA ASP A 28 -8.26 -9.85 -1.14
C ASP A 28 -8.27 -8.32 -1.06
N GLU A 29 -8.82 -7.79 0.01
CA GLU A 29 -8.97 -6.35 0.21
C GLU A 29 -7.79 -5.75 0.97
N ARG A 30 -6.68 -6.47 1.09
CA ARG A 30 -5.53 -6.08 1.92
C ARG A 30 -4.35 -5.53 1.14
N CYS A 31 -4.60 -4.86 0.02
CA CYS A 31 -3.51 -4.31 -0.78
C CYS A 31 -2.59 -3.37 0.02
N PHE A 32 -3.15 -2.65 1.01
CA PHE A 32 -2.34 -1.82 1.90
C PHE A 32 -1.30 -2.68 2.65
N VAL A 33 -1.75 -3.81 3.22
CA VAL A 33 -0.87 -4.70 3.98
C VAL A 33 0.24 -5.25 3.09
N TRP A 34 -0.14 -5.75 1.91
CA TRP A 34 0.84 -6.34 0.99
C TRP A 34 1.84 -5.31 0.50
N SER A 35 1.40 -4.08 0.24
CA SER A 35 2.29 -3.02 -0.21
C SER A 35 3.27 -2.60 0.89
N VAL A 36 2.82 -2.52 2.13
CA VAL A 36 3.71 -2.22 3.27
C VAL A 36 4.74 -3.32 3.42
N LEU A 37 4.31 -4.59 3.39
CA LEU A 37 5.23 -5.72 3.56
C LEU A 37 6.23 -5.81 2.41
N ALA A 38 5.81 -5.49 1.19
CA ALA A 38 6.72 -5.49 0.05
C ALA A 38 7.81 -4.43 0.21
N ALA A 39 7.47 -3.28 0.78
CA ALA A 39 8.45 -2.24 1.05
C ALA A 39 9.41 -2.63 2.16
N LEU A 40 8.92 -3.34 3.18
CA LEU A 40 9.75 -3.78 4.31
C LEU A 40 10.60 -5.00 3.97
N HIS A 41 10.15 -5.85 3.06
CA HIS A 41 10.81 -7.09 2.68
C HIS A 41 10.96 -7.17 1.16
N PRO A 42 11.85 -6.35 0.56
CA PRO A 42 12.00 -6.31 -0.89
C PRO A 42 12.37 -7.69 -1.47
N VAL A 43 11.72 -8.05 -2.56
CA VAL A 43 11.97 -9.28 -3.29
C VAL A 43 12.70 -8.93 -4.58
N HIS A 44 13.73 -9.71 -4.92
CA HIS A 44 14.50 -9.46 -6.13
C HIS A 44 13.60 -9.56 -7.37
N ARG A 45 13.88 -8.70 -8.36
CA ARG A 45 13.07 -8.63 -9.58
C ARG A 45 12.89 -9.98 -10.26
N LYS A 46 13.90 -10.84 -10.22
CA LYS A 46 13.87 -12.18 -10.84
C LYS A 46 12.84 -13.09 -10.19
N ASP A 47 12.47 -12.83 -8.95
CA ASP A 47 11.60 -13.69 -8.16
C ASP A 47 10.16 -13.20 -8.14
N HIS A 48 9.79 -12.33 -9.07
CA HIS A 48 8.43 -11.83 -9.25
C HIS A 48 7.87 -11.17 -7.99
N PRO A 49 8.41 -10.00 -7.59
CA PRO A 49 7.98 -9.33 -6.36
C PRO A 49 6.51 -8.91 -6.36
N GLU A 50 5.85 -8.86 -7.51
CA GLU A 50 4.42 -8.54 -7.59
C GLU A 50 3.53 -9.67 -7.10
N ASN A 51 4.10 -10.85 -6.84
CA ASN A 51 3.33 -12.00 -6.38
C ASN A 51 3.17 -11.94 -4.86
N GLY A 52 1.91 -11.87 -4.39
CA GLY A 52 1.61 -11.69 -2.97
C GLY A 52 2.10 -12.82 -2.07
N TYR A 53 2.32 -14.02 -2.59
CA TYR A 53 2.72 -15.13 -1.72
C TYR A 53 4.05 -14.88 -1.01
N HIS A 54 4.93 -14.04 -1.55
CA HIS A 54 6.21 -13.71 -0.91
C HIS A 54 6.02 -13.06 0.46
N TYR A 55 4.90 -12.39 0.67
CA TYR A 55 4.70 -11.54 1.85
C TYR A 55 3.82 -12.16 2.92
N LYS A 56 3.13 -13.25 2.60
CA LYS A 56 2.20 -13.87 3.55
C LYS A 56 2.86 -14.29 4.86
N LYS A 57 4.09 -14.74 4.81
CA LYS A 57 4.82 -15.18 6.01
C LYS A 57 5.16 -14.03 6.95
N TYR A 58 5.06 -12.78 6.49
CA TYR A 58 5.40 -11.61 7.29
C TYR A 58 4.20 -10.91 7.88
N VAL A 59 2.97 -11.36 7.59
CA VAL A 59 1.76 -10.67 8.04
C VAL A 59 1.74 -10.47 9.56
N ASN A 60 2.25 -11.44 10.31
CA ASN A 60 2.25 -11.39 11.77
C ASN A 60 3.20 -10.34 12.34
N GLU A 61 4.03 -9.72 11.52
CA GLU A 61 4.88 -8.63 11.97
C GLU A 61 4.07 -7.36 12.21
N LEU A 62 2.86 -7.27 11.65
CA LEU A 62 2.04 -6.09 11.73
C LEU A 62 0.91 -6.28 12.73
N ASN A 63 0.64 -5.24 13.51
CA ASN A 63 -0.51 -5.21 14.40
C ASN A 63 -1.67 -4.56 13.64
N LEU A 64 -2.64 -5.38 13.24
CA LEU A 64 -3.80 -4.97 12.46
C LEU A 64 -5.09 -4.96 13.27
N ASP A 65 -5.00 -5.05 14.58
CA ASP A 65 -6.17 -5.11 15.46
C ASP A 65 -7.06 -3.88 15.29
N GLY A 66 -8.34 -4.13 15.01
CA GLY A 66 -9.32 -3.06 14.87
C GLY A 66 -9.20 -2.25 13.59
N ILE A 67 -8.36 -2.69 12.66
CA ILE A 67 -8.24 -2.04 11.35
C ILE A 67 -9.13 -2.77 10.36
N GLU A 68 -9.97 -2.01 9.68
CA GLU A 68 -10.89 -2.55 8.69
C GLU A 68 -10.29 -2.47 7.29
N PHE A 69 -10.68 -3.40 6.43
CA PHE A 69 -10.26 -3.42 5.03
C PHE A 69 -11.49 -3.37 4.14
N PRO A 70 -11.42 -2.68 3.01
CA PRO A 70 -10.26 -1.98 2.45
C PRO A 70 -9.82 -0.82 3.35
N MET A 71 -8.52 -0.59 3.40
CA MET A 71 -7.92 0.40 4.30
C MET A 71 -8.31 1.82 3.90
N LYS A 72 -8.88 2.56 4.84
CA LYS A 72 -9.19 3.98 4.64
C LYS A 72 -8.00 4.84 5.05
N VAL A 73 -7.82 5.96 4.37
CA VAL A 73 -6.75 6.91 4.73
C VAL A 73 -6.87 7.35 6.19
N SER A 74 -8.10 7.52 6.68
CA SER A 74 -8.33 7.92 8.07
C SER A 74 -7.82 6.92 9.10
N GLN A 75 -7.56 5.68 8.70
CA GLN A 75 -7.05 4.63 9.60
C GLN A 75 -5.53 4.49 9.59
N ILE A 76 -4.84 5.21 8.70
CA ILE A 76 -3.38 5.08 8.61
C ILE A 76 -2.71 5.56 9.89
N ALA A 77 -3.20 6.63 10.50
CA ALA A 77 -2.65 7.10 11.76
C ALA A 77 -2.79 6.05 12.87
N LYS A 78 -3.91 5.33 12.90
CA LYS A 78 -4.11 4.23 13.85
C LYS A 78 -3.11 3.10 13.58
N PHE A 79 -2.91 2.76 12.31
CA PHE A 79 -1.92 1.76 11.94
C PHE A 79 -0.53 2.15 12.43
N GLU A 80 -0.14 3.40 12.25
CA GLU A 80 1.17 3.88 12.72
C GLU A 80 1.29 3.83 14.24
N ARG A 81 0.20 4.13 14.96
CA ARG A 81 0.22 4.06 16.43
C ARG A 81 0.39 2.63 16.92
N GLN A 82 -0.17 1.66 16.18
CA GLN A 82 -0.08 0.24 16.54
C GLN A 82 1.23 -0.40 16.07
N ASN A 83 1.93 0.23 15.13
CA ASN A 83 3.17 -0.29 14.54
C ASN A 83 4.23 0.80 14.63
N THR A 84 4.72 1.05 15.85
CA THR A 84 5.51 2.23 16.17
C THR A 84 6.86 2.34 15.48
N ALA A 85 7.36 1.25 14.92
CA ALA A 85 8.61 1.26 14.14
C ALA A 85 8.39 1.61 12.67
N ILE A 86 7.14 1.80 12.25
CA ILE A 86 6.78 2.01 10.85
C ILE A 86 6.13 3.38 10.69
N SER A 87 6.57 4.12 9.68
CA SER A 87 5.91 5.36 9.26
C SER A 87 5.51 5.24 7.80
N VAL A 88 4.38 5.84 7.42
CA VAL A 88 3.81 5.69 6.10
C VAL A 88 3.48 7.05 5.51
N ASN A 89 3.92 7.28 4.28
CA ASN A 89 3.40 8.38 3.46
C ASN A 89 2.58 7.77 2.35
N VAL A 90 1.46 8.40 2.02
CA VAL A 90 0.61 7.97 0.92
C VAL A 90 0.45 9.13 -0.06
N PHE A 91 0.69 8.84 -1.31
CA PHE A 91 0.55 9.82 -2.39
C PHE A 91 -0.55 9.38 -3.33
N GLY A 92 -1.28 10.36 -3.88
CA GLY A 92 -2.19 10.13 -4.98
C GLY A 92 -1.51 10.47 -6.30
N TYR A 93 -2.12 10.07 -7.39
CA TYR A 93 -1.61 10.34 -8.72
C TYR A 93 -2.74 10.82 -9.60
N GLU A 94 -2.59 12.02 -10.15
CA GLU A 94 -3.63 12.63 -10.97
C GLU A 94 -2.97 13.56 -11.98
N GLN A 95 -3.42 13.50 -13.23
CA GLN A 95 -2.90 14.35 -14.31
C GLN A 95 -1.37 14.31 -14.39
N LYS A 96 -0.81 13.10 -14.27
CA LYS A 96 0.63 12.84 -14.34
C LYS A 96 1.44 13.45 -13.20
N GLU A 97 0.77 13.84 -12.11
CA GLU A 97 1.44 14.41 -10.95
C GLU A 97 1.11 13.63 -9.68
N LEU A 98 2.11 13.47 -8.84
CA LEU A 98 1.92 12.92 -7.50
C LEU A 98 1.55 14.05 -6.55
N PHE A 99 0.65 13.76 -5.63
CA PHE A 99 0.28 14.72 -4.59
C PHE A 99 0.13 14.00 -3.25
N PRO A 100 0.41 14.69 -2.13
CA PRO A 100 0.32 14.04 -0.82
C PRO A 100 -1.15 13.81 -0.42
N VAL A 101 -1.44 12.59 0.04
CA VAL A 101 -2.74 12.22 0.60
C VAL A 101 -2.63 12.08 2.11
N TYR A 102 -1.57 11.44 2.57
CA TYR A 102 -1.27 11.30 4.00
C TYR A 102 0.24 11.38 4.18
N ILE A 103 0.68 12.28 5.04
CA ILE A 103 2.10 12.43 5.34
C ILE A 103 2.30 12.18 6.83
N THR A 104 3.20 11.26 7.16
CA THR A 104 3.47 10.94 8.55
C THR A 104 4.05 12.15 9.29
N LYS A 105 3.71 12.27 10.58
CA LYS A 105 4.23 13.37 11.41
C LYS A 105 5.69 13.18 11.77
N GLU A 106 6.12 11.92 11.88
CA GLU A 106 7.47 11.59 12.29
C GLU A 106 7.95 10.36 11.54
N LYS A 107 9.04 10.53 10.79
CA LYS A 107 9.63 9.42 10.05
C LYS A 107 10.29 8.44 11.02
N LYS A 108 9.89 7.19 10.94
CA LYS A 108 10.42 6.11 11.77
C LYS A 108 11.54 5.37 11.06
N GLU A 109 12.12 4.39 11.76
CA GLU A 109 13.18 3.55 11.23
C GLU A 109 12.78 2.88 9.92
N ASN A 110 11.57 2.34 9.87
CA ASN A 110 11.03 1.70 8.68
C ASN A 110 10.02 2.62 8.03
N HIS A 111 10.46 3.41 7.07
CA HIS A 111 9.61 4.38 6.39
C HIS A 111 9.15 3.83 5.04
N VAL A 112 7.84 3.89 4.79
CA VAL A 112 7.20 3.35 3.60
C VAL A 112 6.47 4.45 2.85
N ASN A 113 6.68 4.51 1.54
CA ASN A 113 5.93 5.41 0.66
C ASN A 113 5.01 4.57 -0.22
N LEU A 114 3.71 4.87 -0.16
CA LEU A 114 2.71 4.14 -0.93
C LEU A 114 2.01 5.06 -1.90
N LEU A 115 1.48 4.46 -2.96
CA LEU A 115 0.65 5.13 -3.94
C LEU A 115 -0.79 4.67 -3.74
N LEU A 116 -1.73 5.60 -3.63
CA LEU A 116 -3.14 5.29 -3.57
C LEU A 116 -3.79 5.64 -4.90
N ILE A 117 -4.37 4.64 -5.55
CA ILE A 117 -5.12 4.82 -6.77
C ILE A 117 -6.57 4.55 -6.44
N ALA A 118 -7.44 5.52 -6.65
CA ALA A 118 -8.85 5.38 -6.35
C ALA A 118 -9.67 5.83 -7.54
N ASN A 119 -10.79 5.15 -7.74
CA ASN A 119 -11.83 5.59 -8.66
C ASN A 119 -13.15 5.64 -7.89
N ASN A 120 -14.26 5.73 -8.59
CA ASN A 120 -15.57 5.90 -7.92
C ASN A 120 -15.95 4.70 -7.06
N GLU A 121 -15.39 3.53 -7.27
CA GLU A 121 -15.82 2.30 -6.63
C GLU A 121 -14.71 1.54 -5.90
N THR A 122 -13.46 1.77 -6.24
CA THR A 122 -12.35 0.97 -5.71
C THR A 122 -11.22 1.85 -5.19
N ARG A 123 -10.46 1.28 -4.28
CA ARG A 123 -9.27 1.89 -3.71
C ARG A 123 -8.14 0.86 -3.72
N HIS A 124 -6.99 1.24 -4.24
CA HIS A 124 -5.87 0.33 -4.36
C HIS A 124 -4.58 1.01 -3.91
N TYR A 125 -3.87 0.38 -2.98
CA TYR A 125 -2.54 0.81 -2.55
C TYR A 125 -1.46 0.02 -3.28
N ALA A 126 -0.39 0.70 -3.62
CA ALA A 126 0.75 0.07 -4.27
C ALA A 126 2.10 0.62 -3.76
#